data_95a13cff1ea1a5133436a8b8cfde9955
#
_entry.id   95a13cff1ea1a5133436a8b8cfde9955
#
_cell.length_a   1.000
_cell.length_b   1.000
_cell.length_c   1.000
_cell.angle_alpha   90.00
_cell.angle_beta   90.00
_cell.angle_gamma   90.00
#
_symmetry.space_group_name_H-M   'P 1'
#
loop_
_entity.id
_entity.type
_entity.pdbx_description
1 polymer ?
#
loop_
_entity_poly.entity_id
_entity_poly.type
_entity_poly.pdbx_seq_one_letter_code
_entity_poly.pdbx_strand_id
1 'polypeptide(L)'
;MLKILHTADWHLGKRLQEYSRIAEQKLVLEEICQIADQEEVDLVLLAGDIFDTFNPSHEAVELLYKTLRRLSKNGTRPVVAISGNHDSSQFVEAPDPLARELGILFYSRYDSIISCGTLDGGMEISQSDSGFVELRLPKLDFPIRILLAPYANEVSLRTYLGEENREEAFRELLGQNWQQLADRYCDENGVNLFMGHFFFVEEGSTTPPDAEPESERPILHVGGTQSLFTQQLPNT
;
A
#
# COMPACT_ATOMS: atom_id res chain seq x y z
N MET A 1 20.67 -8.93 7.77
CA MET A 1 20.22 -7.57 7.37
C MET A 1 18.92 -7.72 6.61
N LEU A 2 17.85 -6.99 6.94
CA LEU A 2 16.58 -6.99 6.22
C LEU A 2 16.72 -6.17 4.93
N LYS A 3 16.34 -6.73 3.79
CA LYS A 3 16.26 -6.05 2.49
C LYS A 3 14.81 -5.91 2.05
N ILE A 4 14.38 -4.68 1.79
CA ILE A 4 13.01 -4.37 1.39
C ILE A 4 13.02 -3.77 -0.02
N LEU A 5 12.14 -4.27 -0.88
CA LEU A 5 11.80 -3.63 -2.15
C LEU A 5 10.52 -2.85 -1.96
N HIS A 6 10.57 -1.54 -2.14
CA HIS A 6 9.42 -0.66 -2.14
C HIS A 6 9.12 -0.20 -3.57
N THR A 7 7.89 -0.36 -3.98
CA THR A 7 7.38 0.08 -5.29
C THR A 7 5.95 0.58 -5.15
N ALA A 8 5.51 1.46 -6.05
CA ALA A 8 4.18 2.04 -6.07
C ALA A 8 3.80 2.45 -7.50
N ASP A 9 2.57 2.92 -7.68
CA ASP A 9 2.13 3.62 -8.88
C ASP A 9 2.34 2.80 -10.17
N TRP A 10 1.97 1.52 -10.14
CA TRP A 10 2.07 0.66 -11.31
C TRP A 10 1.07 1.03 -12.41
N HIS A 11 -0.10 1.57 -12.03
CA HIS A 11 -1.16 1.97 -12.95
C HIS A 11 -1.41 0.95 -14.05
N LEU A 12 -1.55 -0.33 -13.67
CA LEU A 12 -1.72 -1.41 -14.63
C LEU A 12 -2.94 -1.20 -15.51
N GLY A 13 -2.73 -1.32 -16.81
CA GLY A 13 -3.77 -1.07 -17.80
C GLY A 13 -3.79 0.36 -18.32
N LYS A 14 -2.85 1.23 -17.90
CA LYS A 14 -2.73 2.61 -18.39
C LYS A 14 -2.65 2.65 -19.91
N ARG A 15 -3.36 3.62 -20.47
CA ARG A 15 -3.36 3.89 -21.91
C ARG A 15 -2.83 5.29 -22.18
N LEU A 16 -2.07 5.43 -23.24
CA LEU A 16 -1.70 6.73 -23.78
C LEU A 16 -2.58 6.94 -25.02
N GLN A 17 -3.66 7.72 -24.87
CA GLN A 17 -4.72 7.84 -25.86
C GLN A 17 -5.29 6.45 -26.25
N GLU A 18 -5.08 5.99 -27.47
CA GLU A 18 -5.55 4.69 -27.98
C GLU A 18 -4.56 3.55 -27.72
N TYR A 19 -3.32 3.86 -27.34
CA TYR A 19 -2.26 2.87 -27.19
C TYR A 19 -2.24 2.28 -25.79
N SER A 20 -2.29 0.95 -25.70
CA SER A 20 -2.11 0.23 -24.44
C SER A 20 -0.63 0.19 -24.07
N ARG A 21 -0.32 0.48 -22.80
CA ARG A 21 1.04 0.40 -22.25
C ARG A 21 1.35 -0.94 -21.59
N ILE A 22 0.46 -1.91 -21.67
CA ILE A 22 0.62 -3.23 -21.01
C ILE A 22 1.95 -3.92 -21.41
N ALA A 23 2.37 -3.80 -22.65
CA ALA A 23 3.63 -4.42 -23.10
C ALA A 23 4.85 -3.80 -22.39
N GLU A 24 4.86 -2.48 -22.23
CA GLU A 24 5.91 -1.76 -21.49
C GLU A 24 5.86 -2.10 -20.00
N GLN A 25 4.67 -2.07 -19.42
CA GLN A 25 4.45 -2.42 -18.01
C GLN A 25 4.94 -3.83 -17.70
N LYS A 26 4.71 -4.78 -18.61
CA LYS A 26 5.21 -6.14 -18.47
C LYS A 26 6.74 -6.20 -18.41
N LEU A 27 7.44 -5.42 -19.22
CA LEU A 27 8.92 -5.37 -19.22
C LEU A 27 9.45 -4.78 -17.91
N VAL A 28 8.84 -3.67 -17.44
CA VAL A 28 9.23 -3.02 -16.18
C VAL A 28 9.00 -3.95 -14.98
N LEU A 29 7.84 -4.62 -14.92
CA LEU A 29 7.54 -5.56 -13.83
C LEU A 29 8.45 -6.78 -13.85
N GLU A 30 8.87 -7.23 -15.04
CA GLU A 30 9.87 -8.28 -15.18
C GLU A 30 11.21 -7.83 -14.58
N GLU A 31 11.65 -6.60 -14.85
CA GLU A 31 12.87 -6.01 -14.27
C GLU A 31 12.76 -5.89 -12.74
N ILE A 32 11.63 -5.42 -12.21
CA ILE A 32 11.38 -5.36 -10.76
C ILE A 32 11.52 -6.75 -10.12
N CYS A 33 10.98 -7.79 -10.75
CA CYS A 33 11.11 -9.16 -10.26
C CYS A 33 12.58 -9.63 -10.30
N GLN A 34 13.33 -9.29 -11.34
CA GLN A 34 14.75 -9.64 -11.46
C GLN A 34 15.57 -8.94 -10.37
N ILE A 35 15.34 -7.66 -10.11
CA ILE A 35 15.98 -6.92 -9.03
C ILE A 35 15.68 -7.58 -7.68
N ALA A 36 14.41 -7.92 -7.41
CA ALA A 36 14.03 -8.59 -6.18
C ALA A 36 14.75 -9.92 -5.95
N ASP A 37 15.01 -10.66 -7.04
CA ASP A 37 15.71 -11.94 -6.99
C ASP A 37 17.22 -11.75 -6.85
N GLN A 38 17.84 -10.84 -7.63
CA GLN A 38 19.28 -10.56 -7.61
C GLN A 38 19.76 -9.99 -6.29
N GLU A 39 18.94 -9.09 -5.71
CA GLU A 39 19.24 -8.46 -4.43
C GLU A 39 18.85 -9.34 -3.23
N GLU A 40 18.24 -10.50 -3.46
CA GLU A 40 17.75 -11.39 -2.40
C GLU A 40 16.83 -10.65 -1.41
N VAL A 41 15.87 -9.89 -1.95
CA VAL A 41 14.90 -9.11 -1.18
C VAL A 41 14.10 -10.01 -0.24
N ASP A 42 13.89 -9.54 0.98
CA ASP A 42 13.19 -10.25 2.06
C ASP A 42 11.71 -9.95 2.12
N LEU A 43 11.32 -8.72 1.76
CA LEU A 43 9.95 -8.18 1.84
C LEU A 43 9.71 -7.26 0.66
N VAL A 44 8.54 -7.36 0.04
CA VAL A 44 8.09 -6.42 -1.00
C VAL A 44 6.92 -5.61 -0.48
N LEU A 45 7.00 -4.29 -0.64
CA LEU A 45 5.93 -3.34 -0.33
C LEU A 45 5.42 -2.70 -1.64
N LEU A 46 4.14 -2.89 -1.95
CA LEU A 46 3.45 -2.28 -3.08
C LEU A 46 2.49 -1.20 -2.56
N ALA A 47 2.94 0.05 -2.60
CA ALA A 47 2.32 1.16 -1.88
C ALA A 47 1.31 1.94 -2.73
N GLY A 48 0.27 1.27 -3.21
CA GLY A 48 -0.89 1.89 -3.85
C GLY A 48 -0.79 2.12 -5.35
N ASP A 49 -1.90 2.54 -5.94
CA ASP A 49 -2.12 2.76 -7.38
C ASP A 49 -1.65 1.58 -8.23
N ILE A 50 -2.18 0.42 -7.84
CA ILE A 50 -1.91 -0.87 -8.51
C ILE A 50 -2.47 -0.84 -9.93
N PHE A 51 -3.71 -0.37 -10.06
CA PHE A 51 -4.41 -0.25 -11.34
C PHE A 51 -4.61 1.21 -11.75
N ASP A 52 -4.73 1.45 -13.04
CA ASP A 52 -5.01 2.78 -13.59
C ASP A 52 -6.48 3.21 -13.39
N THR A 53 -7.37 2.27 -13.16
CA THR A 53 -8.82 2.52 -13.01
C THR A 53 -9.47 1.56 -12.03
N PHE A 54 -10.61 1.98 -11.43
CA PHE A 54 -11.42 1.14 -10.53
C PHE A 54 -11.89 -0.19 -11.14
N ASN A 55 -12.04 -0.25 -12.47
CA ASN A 55 -12.45 -1.45 -13.21
C ASN A 55 -11.35 -1.84 -14.20
N PRO A 56 -10.28 -2.51 -13.73
CA PRO A 56 -9.15 -2.87 -14.57
C PRO A 56 -9.52 -3.90 -15.63
N SER A 57 -8.81 -3.88 -16.76
CA SER A 57 -8.97 -4.89 -17.80
C SER A 57 -8.49 -6.25 -17.30
N HIS A 58 -9.04 -7.34 -17.86
CA HIS A 58 -8.61 -8.69 -17.55
C HIS A 58 -7.09 -8.89 -17.73
N GLU A 59 -6.51 -8.27 -18.75
CA GLU A 59 -5.07 -8.33 -19.04
C GLU A 59 -4.23 -7.67 -17.94
N ALA A 60 -4.69 -6.52 -17.40
CA ALA A 60 -4.04 -5.85 -16.27
C ALA A 60 -4.09 -6.71 -14.99
N VAL A 61 -5.24 -7.32 -14.72
CA VAL A 61 -5.45 -8.22 -13.59
C VAL A 61 -4.56 -9.46 -13.68
N GLU A 62 -4.50 -10.07 -14.87
CA GLU A 62 -3.63 -11.23 -15.11
C GLU A 62 -2.16 -10.87 -14.92
N LEU A 63 -1.74 -9.70 -15.40
CA LEU A 63 -0.37 -9.21 -15.23
C LEU A 63 -0.05 -9.00 -13.74
N LEU A 64 -0.95 -8.37 -12.96
CA LEU A 64 -0.78 -8.22 -11.52
C LEU A 64 -0.51 -9.57 -10.83
N TYR A 65 -1.41 -10.53 -10.99
CA TYR A 65 -1.29 -11.78 -10.24
C TYR A 65 -0.06 -12.61 -10.65
N LYS A 66 0.31 -12.59 -11.93
CA LYS A 66 1.55 -13.23 -12.39
C LYS A 66 2.77 -12.60 -11.75
N THR A 67 2.79 -11.27 -11.67
CA THR A 67 3.89 -10.52 -11.06
C THR A 67 3.96 -10.76 -9.55
N LEU A 68 2.85 -10.62 -8.83
CA LEU A 68 2.80 -10.86 -7.39
C LEU A 68 3.20 -12.28 -7.00
N ARG A 69 2.72 -13.29 -7.75
CA ARG A 69 3.14 -14.68 -7.55
C ARG A 69 4.64 -14.86 -7.71
N ARG A 70 5.25 -14.19 -8.68
CA ARG A 70 6.70 -14.25 -8.89
C ARG A 70 7.44 -13.52 -7.77
N LEU A 71 7.01 -12.31 -7.41
CA LEU A 71 7.57 -11.55 -6.31
C LEU A 71 7.47 -12.29 -4.99
N SER A 72 6.36 -12.98 -4.72
CA SER A 72 6.18 -13.75 -3.49
C SER A 72 7.06 -15.00 -3.42
N LYS A 73 7.71 -15.39 -4.52
CA LYS A 73 8.58 -16.56 -4.58
C LYS A 73 7.92 -17.84 -4.02
N ASN A 74 6.67 -18.03 -4.43
CA ASN A 74 5.78 -19.10 -3.93
C ASN A 74 5.58 -19.06 -2.40
N GLY A 75 5.42 -17.88 -1.81
CA GLY A 75 5.12 -17.69 -0.39
C GLY A 75 6.33 -17.53 0.53
N THR A 76 7.57 -17.64 0.01
CA THR A 76 8.78 -17.49 0.83
C THR A 76 9.25 -16.05 0.98
N ARG A 77 8.74 -15.13 0.17
CA ARG A 77 8.97 -13.68 0.25
C ARG A 77 7.62 -12.99 0.40
N PRO A 78 7.29 -12.44 1.56
CA PRO A 78 6.04 -11.69 1.73
C PRO A 78 5.95 -10.51 0.78
N VAL A 79 4.73 -10.30 0.27
CA VAL A 79 4.35 -9.11 -0.49
C VAL A 79 3.20 -8.46 0.26
N VAL A 80 3.36 -7.22 0.68
CA VAL A 80 2.28 -6.44 1.29
C VAL A 80 1.86 -5.37 0.29
N ALA A 81 0.58 -5.32 -0.02
CA ALA A 81 0.02 -4.38 -0.99
C ALA A 81 -1.13 -3.59 -0.39
N ILE A 82 -1.08 -2.27 -0.51
CA ILE A 82 -2.18 -1.37 -0.14
C ILE A 82 -2.81 -0.76 -1.39
N SER A 83 -4.04 -0.26 -1.28
CA SER A 83 -4.69 0.48 -2.38
C SER A 83 -4.28 1.94 -2.39
N GLY A 84 -4.20 2.50 -3.59
CA GLY A 84 -4.10 3.93 -3.85
C GLY A 84 -5.46 4.55 -4.21
N ASN A 85 -5.42 5.78 -4.71
CA ASN A 85 -6.65 6.52 -5.06
C ASN A 85 -7.27 6.06 -6.39
N HIS A 86 -6.53 5.38 -7.26
CA HIS A 86 -7.02 4.78 -8.49
C HIS A 86 -7.63 3.39 -8.28
N ASP A 87 -7.40 2.77 -7.13
CA ASP A 87 -7.81 1.41 -6.87
C ASP A 87 -9.21 1.29 -6.28
N SER A 88 -9.94 0.26 -6.68
CA SER A 88 -11.13 -0.19 -5.97
C SER A 88 -10.71 -1.07 -4.80
N SER A 89 -10.84 -0.56 -3.56
CA SER A 89 -10.48 -1.30 -2.35
C SER A 89 -11.12 -2.69 -2.27
N GLN A 90 -12.40 -2.79 -2.66
CA GLN A 90 -13.12 -4.06 -2.68
C GLN A 90 -12.54 -5.03 -3.73
N PHE A 91 -12.13 -4.51 -4.89
CA PHE A 91 -11.57 -5.33 -5.96
C PHE A 91 -10.17 -5.85 -5.58
N VAL A 92 -9.34 -5.00 -4.98
CA VAL A 92 -7.96 -5.35 -4.58
C VAL A 92 -7.97 -6.43 -3.47
N GLU A 93 -8.88 -6.35 -2.49
CA GLU A 93 -8.99 -7.35 -1.43
C GLU A 93 -9.72 -8.64 -1.81
N ALA A 94 -10.47 -8.65 -2.91
CA ALA A 94 -11.28 -9.82 -3.28
C ALA A 94 -10.51 -11.16 -3.33
N PRO A 95 -9.24 -11.22 -3.80
CA PRO A 95 -8.48 -12.46 -3.86
C PRO A 95 -7.76 -12.82 -2.55
N ASP A 96 -7.87 -12.02 -1.48
CA ASP A 96 -7.09 -12.16 -0.24
C ASP A 96 -7.01 -13.60 0.30
N PRO A 97 -8.10 -14.38 0.39
CA PRO A 97 -8.02 -15.75 0.94
C PRO A 97 -7.06 -16.65 0.17
N LEU A 98 -7.01 -16.52 -1.16
CA LEU A 98 -6.12 -17.31 -2.01
C LEU A 98 -4.72 -16.70 -2.09
N ALA A 99 -4.63 -15.39 -2.15
CA ALA A 99 -3.37 -14.67 -2.25
C ALA A 99 -2.51 -14.86 -1.00
N ARG A 100 -3.15 -14.93 0.17
CA ARG A 100 -2.49 -15.13 1.46
C ARG A 100 -1.72 -16.43 1.51
N GLU A 101 -2.26 -17.54 0.97
CA GLU A 101 -1.56 -18.83 0.88
C GLU A 101 -0.25 -18.72 0.06
N LEU A 102 -0.16 -17.70 -0.80
CA LEU A 102 1.04 -17.37 -1.56
C LEU A 102 1.92 -16.28 -0.90
N GLY A 103 1.66 -15.94 0.36
CA GLY A 103 2.40 -14.91 1.08
C GLY A 103 2.12 -13.48 0.58
N ILE A 104 0.98 -13.25 -0.09
CA ILE A 104 0.56 -11.95 -0.59
C ILE A 104 -0.55 -11.42 0.31
N LEU A 105 -0.31 -10.31 0.98
CA LEU A 105 -1.22 -9.67 1.92
C LEU A 105 -1.77 -8.40 1.29
N PHE A 106 -3.08 -8.35 1.07
CA PHE A 106 -3.77 -7.14 0.61
C PHE A 106 -4.39 -6.41 1.80
N TYR A 107 -4.19 -5.11 1.86
CA TYR A 107 -4.84 -4.23 2.82
C TYR A 107 -5.31 -2.96 2.11
N SER A 108 -6.59 -2.86 1.85
CA SER A 108 -7.16 -1.79 1.03
C SER A 108 -8.25 -0.98 1.73
N ARG A 109 -8.74 -1.44 2.86
CA ARG A 109 -9.79 -0.75 3.63
C ARG A 109 -9.36 -0.61 5.08
N TYR A 110 -9.69 0.52 5.67
CA TYR A 110 -9.35 0.83 7.06
C TYR A 110 -10.04 -0.08 8.10
N ASP A 111 -11.10 -0.77 7.72
CA ASP A 111 -11.80 -1.74 8.60
C ASP A 111 -11.37 -3.20 8.37
N SER A 112 -10.40 -3.43 7.49
CA SER A 112 -9.86 -4.77 7.24
C SER A 112 -8.88 -5.20 8.34
N ILE A 113 -8.90 -6.49 8.65
CA ILE A 113 -7.94 -7.12 9.55
C ILE A 113 -7.37 -8.34 8.85
N ILE A 114 -6.05 -8.43 8.77
CA ILE A 114 -5.34 -9.57 8.20
C ILE A 114 -5.34 -10.68 9.25
N SER A 115 -5.85 -11.87 8.94
CA SER A 115 -5.91 -12.98 9.92
C SER A 115 -4.51 -13.45 10.33
N CYS A 116 -4.27 -13.58 11.63
CA CYS A 116 -3.03 -14.13 12.17
C CYS A 116 -2.90 -15.64 11.85
N GLY A 117 -1.67 -16.11 11.74
CA GLY A 117 -1.32 -17.50 11.50
C GLY A 117 0.00 -17.68 10.78
N THR A 118 0.45 -18.92 10.67
CA THR A 118 1.65 -19.30 9.93
C THR A 118 1.25 -19.77 8.54
N LEU A 119 1.89 -19.22 7.51
CA LEU A 119 1.66 -19.56 6.12
C LEU A 119 2.62 -20.67 5.65
N ASP A 120 2.30 -21.33 4.56
CA ASP A 120 3.07 -22.47 4.02
C ASP A 120 4.55 -22.15 3.76
N GLY A 121 4.86 -20.88 3.39
CA GLY A 121 6.23 -20.39 3.21
C GLY A 121 7.02 -20.18 4.51
N GLY A 122 6.42 -20.46 5.67
CA GLY A 122 7.03 -20.29 7.00
C GLY A 122 6.95 -18.87 7.57
N MET A 123 6.38 -17.91 6.84
CA MET A 123 6.07 -16.59 7.39
C MET A 123 4.93 -16.71 8.40
N GLU A 124 5.07 -16.03 9.53
CA GLU A 124 4.03 -15.89 10.56
C GLU A 124 3.48 -14.47 10.57
N ILE A 125 2.16 -14.34 10.56
CA ILE A 125 1.45 -13.12 10.91
C ILE A 125 1.15 -13.24 12.40
N SER A 126 2.01 -12.65 13.23
CA SER A 126 1.97 -12.83 14.70
C SER A 126 0.96 -11.93 15.38
N GLN A 127 0.75 -10.72 14.83
CA GLN A 127 -0.25 -9.77 15.30
C GLN A 127 -0.86 -9.01 14.12
N SER A 128 -2.13 -8.61 14.26
CA SER A 128 -2.82 -7.78 13.29
C SER A 128 -3.94 -6.98 13.95
N ASP A 129 -4.13 -5.77 13.48
CA ASP A 129 -5.25 -4.90 13.83
C ASP A 129 -5.63 -4.07 12.59
N SER A 130 -6.69 -3.29 12.70
CA SER A 130 -7.05 -2.32 11.67
C SER A 130 -5.91 -1.31 11.50
N GLY A 131 -5.26 -1.30 10.33
CA GLY A 131 -4.09 -0.46 10.05
C GLY A 131 -2.74 -0.99 10.53
N PHE A 132 -2.67 -2.25 10.98
CA PHE A 132 -1.43 -2.81 11.50
C PHE A 132 -1.24 -4.29 11.20
N VAL A 133 0.00 -4.69 10.90
CA VAL A 133 0.41 -6.10 10.81
C VAL A 133 1.84 -6.28 11.34
N GLU A 134 2.06 -7.34 12.13
CA GLU A 134 3.39 -7.81 12.51
C GLU A 134 3.71 -9.11 11.79
N LEU A 135 4.85 -9.13 11.08
CA LEU A 135 5.36 -10.28 10.35
C LEU A 135 6.62 -10.82 11.03
N ARG A 136 6.70 -12.15 11.12
CA ARG A 136 7.92 -12.87 11.52
C ARG A 136 8.38 -13.74 10.37
N LEU A 137 9.61 -13.51 9.92
CA LEU A 137 10.24 -14.29 8.86
C LEU A 137 11.19 -15.31 9.45
N PRO A 138 11.24 -16.55 8.94
CA PRO A 138 12.07 -17.62 9.52
C PRO A 138 13.56 -17.31 9.62
N LYS A 139 14.07 -16.41 8.79
CA LYS A 139 15.49 -16.02 8.73
C LYS A 139 15.83 -14.79 9.56
N LEU A 140 14.86 -14.17 10.22
CA LEU A 140 15.05 -12.98 11.05
C LEU A 140 14.71 -13.33 12.51
N ASP A 141 15.50 -12.79 13.43
CA ASP A 141 15.31 -12.92 14.87
C ASP A 141 14.51 -11.77 15.50
N PHE A 142 14.00 -10.86 14.67
CA PHE A 142 13.17 -9.72 15.06
C PHE A 142 11.90 -9.63 14.21
N PRO A 143 10.82 -9.04 14.73
CA PRO A 143 9.60 -8.81 13.98
C PRO A 143 9.73 -7.63 13.02
N ILE A 144 8.92 -7.66 11.95
CA ILE A 144 8.69 -6.53 11.06
C ILE A 144 7.27 -6.05 11.31
N ARG A 145 7.11 -4.83 11.77
CA ARG A 145 5.84 -4.18 12.08
C ARG A 145 5.53 -3.14 11.01
N ILE A 146 4.35 -3.20 10.46
CA ILE A 146 3.95 -2.32 9.36
C ILE A 146 2.64 -1.65 9.73
N LEU A 147 2.68 -0.33 9.86
CA LEU A 147 1.50 0.51 9.91
C LEU A 147 1.00 0.70 8.48
N LEU A 148 -0.24 0.31 8.22
CA LEU A 148 -0.85 0.23 6.90
C LEU A 148 -1.84 1.38 6.72
N ALA A 149 -1.53 2.30 5.82
CA ALA A 149 -2.32 3.49 5.53
C ALA A 149 -2.66 3.57 4.04
N PRO A 150 -3.62 2.75 3.55
CA PRO A 150 -4.10 2.86 2.17
C PRO A 150 -4.70 4.23 1.94
N TYR A 151 -4.86 4.63 0.66
CA TYR A 151 -5.54 5.89 0.36
C TYR A 151 -6.90 5.98 1.06
N ALA A 152 -7.16 7.10 1.68
CA ALA A 152 -8.39 7.36 2.40
C ALA A 152 -9.05 8.67 1.99
N ASN A 153 -10.37 8.65 2.07
CA ASN A 153 -11.22 9.82 2.06
C ASN A 153 -12.31 9.63 3.12
N GLU A 154 -13.13 10.64 3.39
CA GLU A 154 -14.18 10.55 4.40
C GLU A 154 -15.17 9.41 4.17
N VAL A 155 -15.46 9.09 2.92
CA VAL A 155 -16.37 8.00 2.55
C VAL A 155 -15.75 6.66 2.94
N SER A 156 -14.45 6.47 2.67
CA SER A 156 -13.74 5.23 3.03
C SER A 156 -13.60 5.05 4.54
N LEU A 157 -13.45 6.15 5.27
CA LEU A 157 -13.38 6.16 6.75
C LEU A 157 -14.76 6.11 7.42
N ARG A 158 -15.85 6.25 6.64
CA ARG A 158 -17.23 6.32 7.15
C ARG A 158 -17.41 7.36 8.24
N THR A 159 -16.66 8.45 8.15
CA THR A 159 -16.65 9.52 9.17
C THR A 159 -17.11 10.82 8.52
N TYR A 160 -18.04 11.52 9.19
CA TYR A 160 -18.43 12.87 8.81
C TYR A 160 -17.65 13.88 9.66
N LEU A 161 -16.88 14.73 9.03
CA LEU A 161 -15.95 15.66 9.68
C LEU A 161 -16.51 17.10 9.80
N GLY A 162 -17.77 17.30 9.47
CA GLY A 162 -18.40 18.64 9.47
C GLY A 162 -18.15 19.41 8.17
N GLU A 163 -18.55 20.67 8.14
CA GLU A 163 -18.42 21.55 6.97
C GLU A 163 -17.24 22.53 7.10
N GLU A 164 -16.87 22.90 8.33
CA GLU A 164 -15.77 23.81 8.63
C GLU A 164 -14.49 23.04 8.95
N ASN A 165 -13.34 23.47 8.41
CA ASN A 165 -11.99 22.89 8.65
C ASN A 165 -11.90 21.38 8.39
N ARG A 166 -12.66 20.89 7.43
CA ARG A 166 -12.78 19.48 7.10
C ARG A 166 -11.44 18.81 6.80
N GLU A 167 -10.57 19.48 6.04
CA GLU A 167 -9.26 18.95 5.70
C GLU A 167 -8.34 18.82 6.92
N GLU A 168 -8.36 19.81 7.80
CA GLU A 168 -7.58 19.79 9.03
C GLU A 168 -8.04 18.66 9.96
N ALA A 169 -9.37 18.56 10.16
CA ALA A 169 -9.95 17.47 10.94
C ALA A 169 -9.62 16.08 10.37
N PHE A 170 -9.55 15.95 9.06
CA PHE A 170 -9.16 14.71 8.41
C PHE A 170 -7.67 14.37 8.64
N ARG A 171 -6.78 15.35 8.51
CA ARG A 171 -5.34 15.19 8.81
C ARG A 171 -5.12 14.78 10.25
N GLU A 172 -5.80 15.48 11.19
CA GLU A 172 -5.70 15.17 12.61
C GLU A 172 -6.20 13.75 12.93
N LEU A 173 -7.34 13.35 12.37
CA LEU A 173 -7.90 12.02 12.55
C LEU A 173 -6.92 10.93 12.10
N LEU A 174 -6.35 11.06 10.91
CA LEU A 174 -5.38 10.11 10.39
C LEU A 174 -4.12 10.07 11.25
N GLY A 175 -3.53 11.22 11.57
CA GLY A 175 -2.33 11.32 12.40
C GLY A 175 -2.53 10.70 13.79
N GLN A 176 -3.67 11.00 14.44
CA GLN A 176 -4.00 10.42 15.74
C GLN A 176 -4.16 8.89 15.67
N ASN A 177 -4.84 8.38 14.64
CA ASN A 177 -5.01 6.94 14.46
C ASN A 177 -3.67 6.24 14.25
N TRP A 178 -2.80 6.79 13.41
CA TRP A 178 -1.47 6.21 13.16
C TRP A 178 -0.57 6.28 14.40
N GLN A 179 -0.61 7.39 15.15
CA GLN A 179 0.17 7.50 16.38
C GLN A 179 -0.32 6.51 17.45
N GLN A 180 -1.64 6.33 17.61
CA GLN A 180 -2.19 5.32 18.53
C GLN A 180 -1.75 3.90 18.17
N LEU A 181 -1.70 3.56 16.88
CA LEU A 181 -1.20 2.26 16.43
C LEU A 181 0.30 2.11 16.71
N ALA A 182 1.10 3.16 16.47
CA ALA A 182 2.51 3.17 16.77
C ALA A 182 2.79 2.98 18.27
N ASP A 183 2.11 3.76 19.12
CA ASP A 183 2.23 3.68 20.57
C ASP A 183 1.86 2.30 21.12
N ARG A 184 0.93 1.61 20.47
CA ARG A 184 0.44 0.31 20.90
C ARG A 184 1.30 -0.86 20.47
N TYR A 185 1.90 -0.79 19.28
CA TYR A 185 2.51 -1.94 18.64
C TYR A 185 3.99 -1.79 18.33
N CYS A 186 4.50 -0.57 18.17
CA CYS A 186 5.89 -0.33 17.80
C CYS A 186 6.78 -0.24 19.05
N ASP A 187 7.97 -0.86 18.98
CA ASP A 187 9.00 -0.78 20.00
C ASP A 187 10.41 -0.93 19.37
N GLU A 188 11.45 -0.85 20.18
CA GLU A 188 12.85 -0.95 19.74
C GLU A 188 13.31 -2.39 19.41
N ASN A 189 12.46 -3.41 19.64
CA ASN A 189 12.82 -4.82 19.48
C ASN A 189 12.54 -5.37 18.06
N GLY A 190 12.29 -4.50 17.10
CA GLY A 190 11.97 -4.88 15.72
C GLY A 190 12.19 -3.76 14.72
N VAL A 191 11.76 -3.99 13.51
CA VAL A 191 11.74 -2.96 12.47
C VAL A 191 10.32 -2.43 12.35
N ASN A 192 10.13 -1.13 12.56
CA ASN A 192 8.87 -0.44 12.44
C ASN A 192 8.84 0.29 11.09
N LEU A 193 7.78 0.09 10.31
CA LEU A 193 7.58 0.66 9.00
C LEU A 193 6.22 1.36 8.95
N PHE A 194 6.16 2.49 8.28
CA PHE A 194 4.91 3.13 7.86
C PHE A 194 4.77 2.98 6.35
N MET A 195 3.68 2.43 5.89
CA MET A 195 3.37 2.23 4.49
C MET A 195 2.06 2.96 4.15
N GLY A 196 2.15 4.04 3.38
CA GLY A 196 1.00 4.88 3.05
C GLY A 196 0.98 5.28 1.58
N HIS A 197 -0.23 5.60 1.09
CA HIS A 197 -0.42 6.16 -0.25
C HIS A 197 -1.11 7.52 -0.14
N PHE A 198 -0.31 8.55 0.16
CA PHE A 198 -0.72 9.94 0.32
C PHE A 198 0.34 10.88 -0.20
N PHE A 199 -0.06 12.10 -0.45
CA PHE A 199 0.84 13.17 -0.78
C PHE A 199 1.29 13.89 0.49
N PHE A 200 2.56 13.76 0.86
CA PHE A 200 3.13 14.40 2.05
C PHE A 200 3.91 15.66 1.69
N VAL A 201 3.67 16.74 2.43
CA VAL A 201 4.38 18.02 2.32
C VAL A 201 4.86 18.49 3.69
N GLU A 202 5.85 19.35 3.73
CA GLU A 202 6.23 20.08 4.94
C GLU A 202 5.16 21.13 5.30
N GLU A 203 4.86 21.29 6.58
CA GLU A 203 3.95 22.34 7.03
C GLU A 203 4.48 23.73 6.64
N GLY A 204 3.60 24.57 6.11
CA GLY A 204 3.97 25.89 5.60
C GLY A 204 4.55 25.90 4.19
N SER A 205 4.69 24.73 3.55
CA SER A 205 4.97 24.64 2.13
C SER A 205 3.80 25.21 1.35
N THR A 206 4.07 26.29 0.57
CA THR A 206 3.05 26.92 -0.29
C THR A 206 3.03 26.31 -1.69
N THR A 207 3.82 25.29 -1.94
CA THR A 207 3.87 24.65 -3.23
C THR A 207 2.77 23.59 -3.28
N PRO A 208 1.64 23.84 -3.97
CA PRO A 208 0.83 22.73 -4.44
C PRO A 208 1.77 21.82 -5.23
N PRO A 209 1.58 20.52 -5.21
CA PRO A 209 2.26 19.68 -6.17
C PRO A 209 2.04 20.35 -7.53
N ASP A 210 3.11 20.57 -8.26
CA ASP A 210 3.06 21.14 -9.60
C ASP A 210 1.93 20.46 -10.33
N ALA A 211 1.06 21.26 -10.94
CA ALA A 211 -0.13 20.76 -11.59
C ALA A 211 0.25 19.51 -12.39
N GLU A 212 -0.44 18.40 -12.13
CA GLU A 212 -0.27 17.16 -12.88
C GLU A 212 -0.12 17.52 -14.36
N PRO A 213 0.81 16.92 -15.07
CA PRO A 213 0.99 17.24 -16.48
C PRO A 213 -0.37 17.14 -17.17
N GLU A 214 -0.72 18.10 -18.02
CA GLU A 214 -2.04 18.23 -18.68
C GLU A 214 -2.56 16.93 -19.35
N SER A 215 -1.72 15.91 -19.45
CA SER A 215 -2.02 14.58 -19.97
C SER A 215 -2.73 13.64 -18.98
N GLU A 216 -2.71 13.94 -17.68
CA GLU A 216 -3.41 13.16 -16.67
C GLU A 216 -4.71 13.88 -16.31
N ARG A 217 -5.84 13.27 -16.59
CA ARG A 217 -7.13 13.80 -16.12
C ARG A 217 -7.11 13.78 -14.61
N PRO A 218 -7.29 14.93 -13.93
CA PRO A 218 -7.34 14.94 -12.48
C PRO A 218 -8.46 14.00 -12.06
N ILE A 219 -8.13 12.97 -11.30
CA ILE A 219 -9.15 12.18 -10.64
C ILE A 219 -9.78 13.10 -9.64
N LEU A 220 -11.08 13.30 -9.77
CA LEU A 220 -11.87 14.07 -8.82
C LEU A 220 -11.69 13.43 -7.44
N HIS A 221 -10.82 14.02 -6.63
CA HIS A 221 -10.66 13.68 -5.22
C HIS A 221 -11.92 14.16 -4.48
N VAL A 222 -13.01 13.41 -4.63
CA VAL A 222 -14.25 13.72 -3.94
C VAL A 222 -14.04 13.44 -2.45
N GLY A 223 -13.82 14.50 -1.68
CA GLY A 223 -13.76 14.43 -0.22
C GLY A 223 -12.44 13.94 0.37
N GLY A 224 -11.35 13.95 -0.40
CA GLY A 224 -10.00 13.64 0.10
C GLY A 224 -9.20 14.90 0.41
N THR A 225 -8.28 14.82 1.35
CA THR A 225 -7.26 15.84 1.59
C THR A 225 -6.24 15.78 0.46
N GLN A 226 -5.97 16.92 -0.20
CA GLN A 226 -4.98 16.97 -1.28
C GLN A 226 -3.56 16.66 -0.79
N SER A 227 -3.24 17.02 0.46
CA SER A 227 -1.93 16.74 1.06
C SER A 227 -2.04 16.52 2.56
N LEU A 228 -1.15 15.69 3.07
CA LEU A 228 -0.88 15.51 4.50
C LEU A 228 0.44 16.18 4.85
N PHE A 229 0.62 16.57 6.10
CA PHE A 229 1.91 17.11 6.55
C PHE A 229 2.77 15.99 7.13
N THR A 230 4.08 16.09 6.95
CA THR A 230 5.03 15.12 7.52
C THR A 230 4.91 14.97 9.04
N GLN A 231 4.35 15.97 9.72
CA GLN A 231 4.06 15.95 11.16
C GLN A 231 2.95 14.99 11.57
N GLN A 232 2.08 14.55 10.64
CA GLN A 232 1.11 13.50 10.92
C GLN A 232 1.72 12.09 10.89
N LEU A 233 2.96 11.94 10.40
CA LEU A 233 3.63 10.64 10.45
C LEU A 233 3.88 10.25 11.90
N PRO A 234 3.63 8.98 12.27
CA PRO A 234 3.80 8.54 13.63
C PRO A 234 5.28 8.54 14.04
N ASN A 235 5.55 8.89 15.30
CA ASN A 235 6.85 8.70 15.91
C ASN A 235 6.93 7.24 16.37
N THR A 236 7.94 6.50 15.89
CA THR A 236 8.16 5.07 16.19
C THR A 236 9.52 4.84 16.82
#